data_9b6bd092820273a7859fd6a6729254e6
#
_entry.id   9b6bd092820273a7859fd6a6729254e6
#
_cell.length_a   1.000
_cell.length_b   1.000
_cell.length_c   1.000
_cell.angle_alpha   90.00
_cell.angle_beta   90.00
_cell.angle_gamma   90.00
#
_symmetry.space_group_name_H-M   'P 1'
#
loop_
_entity.id
_entity.type
_entity.pdbx_description
1 polymer ?
#
loop_
_entity_poly.entity_id
_entity_poly.type
_entity_poly.pdbx_seq_one_letter_code
_entity_poly.pdbx_strand_id
1 'polypeptide(L)'
;MAAICEGVMNGAGVPANSLTPDGSDKVDGLNNYDYNPEKAKQLLAEVGWDSNREIKVVYYYTDQATQDLMAVIQQYLAEVGIKMNASLVEGDLATILWKAPEDPVNGPRAVDWDMCYAANAALSLHEYYDRYATGYSINSHTPGDPKLDELIAATNASADAEVQKKAFFELQKYENETLFEIPLYYQPIYLLHSDRVEGIEAIGNPQFNFNWGVQNWVVK
;
A
#
# COMPACT_ATOMS: atom_id res chain seq x y z
N MET A 1 -6.30 4.48 -11.91
CA MET A 1 -5.84 3.09 -11.65
C MET A 1 -6.50 2.06 -12.56
N ALA A 2 -7.80 2.08 -12.84
CA ALA A 2 -8.46 1.07 -13.68
C ALA A 2 -7.75 0.80 -15.02
N ALA A 3 -7.39 1.85 -15.77
CA ALA A 3 -6.66 1.70 -17.04
C ALA A 3 -5.27 1.05 -16.88
N ILE A 4 -4.60 1.29 -15.74
CA ILE A 4 -3.32 0.64 -15.43
C ILE A 4 -3.54 -0.85 -15.11
N CYS A 5 -4.52 -1.17 -14.29
CA CYS A 5 -4.84 -2.56 -13.96
C CYS A 5 -5.22 -3.36 -15.22
N GLU A 6 -5.96 -2.76 -16.14
CA GLU A 6 -6.37 -3.42 -17.38
C GLU A 6 -5.22 -3.51 -18.40
N GLY A 7 -4.51 -2.41 -18.63
CA GLY A 7 -3.48 -2.32 -19.67
C GLY A 7 -2.13 -2.93 -19.28
N VAL A 8 -1.63 -2.59 -18.08
CA VAL A 8 -0.31 -3.06 -17.62
C VAL A 8 -0.39 -4.44 -16.97
N MET A 9 -1.47 -4.69 -16.21
CA MET A 9 -1.63 -5.90 -15.44
C MET A 9 -2.56 -6.95 -16.09
N ASN A 10 -2.95 -6.71 -17.33
CA ASN A 10 -3.84 -7.61 -18.09
C ASN A 10 -5.13 -7.96 -17.32
N GLY A 11 -5.68 -7.02 -16.58
CA GLY A 11 -6.89 -7.21 -15.78
C GLY A 11 -6.68 -7.99 -14.46
N ALA A 12 -5.45 -8.33 -14.11
CA ALA A 12 -5.17 -9.09 -12.88
C ALA A 12 -5.24 -8.24 -11.60
N GLY A 13 -5.10 -6.92 -11.72
CA GLY A 13 -5.17 -6.01 -10.58
C GLY A 13 -6.58 -5.47 -10.34
N VAL A 14 -6.94 -5.25 -9.08
CA VAL A 14 -8.17 -4.55 -8.69
C VAL A 14 -7.78 -3.17 -8.14
N PRO A 15 -8.29 -2.06 -8.71
CA PRO A 15 -7.95 -0.73 -8.19
C PRO A 15 -8.20 -0.60 -6.69
N ALA A 16 -7.25 -0.04 -5.96
CA ALA A 16 -7.32 0.14 -4.52
C ALA A 16 -7.50 1.61 -4.13
N ASN A 17 -8.15 1.86 -3.02
CA ASN A 17 -8.29 3.17 -2.39
C ASN A 17 -8.07 3.12 -0.86
N SER A 18 -7.59 2.01 -0.35
CA SER A 18 -7.19 1.78 1.04
C SER A 18 -6.22 0.61 1.09
N LEU A 19 -5.42 0.52 2.16
CA LEU A 19 -4.64 -0.67 2.50
C LEU A 19 -5.54 -1.87 2.81
N THR A 20 -6.75 -1.61 3.33
CA THR A 20 -7.73 -2.66 3.61
C THR A 20 -8.40 -3.12 2.31
N PRO A 21 -8.27 -4.41 1.95
CA PRO A 21 -8.93 -4.97 0.78
C PRO A 21 -10.47 -4.90 0.87
N ASP A 22 -11.12 -4.95 -0.28
CA ASP A 22 -12.59 -4.98 -0.35
C ASP A 22 -13.16 -6.15 0.45
N GLY A 23 -14.17 -5.86 1.25
CA GLY A 23 -14.80 -6.83 2.14
C GLY A 23 -15.52 -6.18 3.30
N SER A 24 -15.93 -6.99 4.28
CA SER A 24 -16.70 -6.54 5.46
C SER A 24 -15.94 -5.58 6.39
N ASP A 25 -14.61 -5.56 6.28
CA ASP A 25 -13.72 -4.79 7.14
C ASP A 25 -13.25 -3.48 6.50
N LYS A 26 -13.71 -3.20 5.28
CA LYS A 26 -13.46 -1.94 4.59
C LYS A 26 -14.60 -0.96 4.87
N VAL A 27 -14.25 0.26 5.21
CA VAL A 27 -15.24 1.32 5.42
C VAL A 27 -15.78 1.83 4.08
N ASP A 28 -17.06 2.14 4.04
CA ASP A 28 -17.70 2.74 2.87
C ASP A 28 -17.36 4.23 2.71
N GLY A 29 -17.46 4.72 1.47
CA GLY A 29 -17.42 6.16 1.17
C GLY A 29 -16.01 6.76 1.10
N LEU A 30 -14.97 5.94 1.02
CA LEU A 30 -13.61 6.41 0.76
C LEU A 30 -13.52 7.07 -0.63
N ASN A 31 -12.67 8.09 -0.74
CA ASN A 31 -12.39 8.73 -2.01
C ASN A 31 -11.58 7.79 -2.91
N ASN A 32 -12.02 7.63 -4.16
CA ASN A 32 -11.34 6.80 -5.15
C ASN A 32 -10.18 7.51 -5.86
N TYR A 33 -10.05 8.83 -5.67
CA TYR A 33 -9.04 9.65 -6.36
C TYR A 33 -9.02 9.37 -7.87
N ASP A 34 -10.19 9.49 -8.49
CA ASP A 34 -10.35 9.27 -9.93
C ASP A 34 -9.44 10.16 -10.74
N TYR A 35 -9.01 9.66 -11.90
CA TYR A 35 -8.13 10.39 -12.80
C TYR A 35 -8.72 11.75 -13.20
N ASN A 36 -8.07 12.83 -12.76
CA ASN A 36 -8.48 14.19 -13.01
C ASN A 36 -7.27 15.13 -13.12
N PRO A 37 -6.62 15.20 -14.30
CA PRO A 37 -5.42 16.01 -14.49
C PRO A 37 -5.66 17.52 -14.29
N GLU A 38 -6.84 18.03 -14.57
CA GLU A 38 -7.13 19.44 -14.35
C GLU A 38 -7.22 19.77 -12.86
N LYS A 39 -7.83 18.91 -12.06
CA LYS A 39 -7.83 19.08 -10.60
C LYS A 39 -6.42 18.93 -10.02
N ALA A 40 -5.62 18.02 -10.55
CA ALA A 40 -4.22 17.86 -10.14
C ALA A 40 -3.40 19.12 -10.41
N LYS A 41 -3.50 19.70 -11.61
CA LYS A 41 -2.84 20.99 -11.97
C LYS A 41 -3.28 22.13 -11.06
N GLN A 42 -4.58 22.20 -10.75
CA GLN A 42 -5.11 23.21 -9.83
C GLN A 42 -4.48 23.07 -8.44
N LEU A 43 -4.46 21.88 -7.87
CA LEU A 43 -3.87 21.61 -6.54
C LEU A 43 -2.37 21.91 -6.51
N LEU A 44 -1.63 21.54 -7.56
CA LEU A 44 -0.21 21.85 -7.67
C LEU A 44 0.05 23.37 -7.70
N ALA A 45 -0.82 24.12 -8.38
CA ALA A 45 -0.73 25.58 -8.40
C ALA A 45 -1.07 26.20 -7.03
N GLU A 46 -2.09 25.67 -6.32
CA GLU A 46 -2.50 26.14 -4.99
C GLU A 46 -1.37 25.97 -3.94
N VAL A 47 -0.59 24.88 -4.03
CA VAL A 47 0.55 24.65 -3.13
C VAL A 47 1.86 25.25 -3.60
N GLY A 48 1.88 25.92 -4.77
CA GLY A 48 3.09 26.49 -5.35
C GLY A 48 4.14 25.43 -5.71
N TRP A 49 3.70 24.33 -6.31
CA TRP A 49 4.61 23.23 -6.69
C TRP A 49 5.75 23.72 -7.59
N ASP A 50 6.99 23.40 -7.22
CA ASP A 50 8.15 23.66 -8.07
C ASP A 50 8.26 22.59 -9.16
N SER A 51 7.92 22.93 -10.38
CA SER A 51 8.02 22.03 -11.55
C SER A 51 9.45 21.63 -11.92
N ASN A 52 10.48 22.23 -11.31
CA ASN A 52 11.87 21.80 -11.47
C ASN A 52 12.23 20.69 -10.49
N ARG A 53 11.49 20.51 -9.42
CA ARG A 53 11.68 19.43 -8.47
C ARG A 53 11.42 18.09 -9.16
N GLU A 54 12.33 17.14 -8.99
CA GLU A 54 12.19 15.76 -9.41
C GLU A 54 11.86 14.90 -8.17
N ILE A 55 10.81 14.06 -8.27
CA ILE A 55 10.44 13.07 -7.25
C ILE A 55 11.26 11.82 -7.51
N LYS A 56 12.04 11.39 -6.53
CA LYS A 56 12.77 10.12 -6.55
C LYS A 56 11.84 8.99 -6.11
N VAL A 57 11.52 8.08 -7.04
CA VAL A 57 10.73 6.87 -6.75
C VAL A 57 11.64 5.66 -6.87
N VAL A 58 11.65 4.81 -5.86
CA VAL A 58 12.44 3.57 -5.88
C VAL A 58 11.55 2.35 -5.86
N TYR A 59 12.00 1.27 -6.48
CA TYR A 59 11.33 -0.03 -6.49
C TYR A 59 12.37 -1.14 -6.59
N TYR A 60 12.00 -2.37 -6.22
CA TYR A 60 12.94 -3.51 -6.20
C TYR A 60 12.44 -4.75 -6.97
N TYR A 61 11.27 -4.67 -7.58
CA TYR A 61 10.77 -5.74 -8.45
C TYR A 61 11.37 -5.62 -9.84
N THR A 62 11.87 -6.73 -10.39
CA THR A 62 12.60 -6.75 -11.67
C THR A 62 11.74 -7.18 -12.85
N ASP A 63 10.47 -7.53 -12.61
CA ASP A 63 9.57 -7.97 -13.66
C ASP A 63 9.14 -6.84 -14.60
N GLN A 64 8.76 -7.20 -15.82
CA GLN A 64 8.40 -6.24 -16.85
C GLN A 64 7.14 -5.43 -16.48
N ALA A 65 6.17 -6.05 -15.83
CA ALA A 65 4.94 -5.35 -15.45
C ALA A 65 5.21 -4.20 -14.46
N THR A 66 6.13 -4.39 -13.51
CA THR A 66 6.57 -3.31 -12.62
C THR A 66 7.27 -2.18 -13.38
N GLN A 67 8.14 -2.50 -14.33
CA GLN A 67 8.82 -1.49 -15.14
C GLN A 67 7.83 -0.69 -15.98
N ASP A 68 6.88 -1.37 -16.61
CA ASP A 68 5.81 -0.74 -17.40
C ASP A 68 4.90 0.12 -16.51
N LEU A 69 4.57 -0.34 -15.31
CA LEU A 69 3.83 0.43 -14.31
C LEU A 69 4.53 1.74 -13.95
N MET A 70 5.83 1.68 -13.66
CA MET A 70 6.62 2.88 -13.34
C MET A 70 6.65 3.86 -14.52
N ALA A 71 6.83 3.37 -15.74
CA ALA A 71 6.83 4.20 -16.94
C ALA A 71 5.47 4.89 -17.18
N VAL A 72 4.36 4.18 -16.96
CA VAL A 72 3.02 4.74 -17.11
C VAL A 72 2.70 5.77 -16.03
N ILE A 73 3.07 5.51 -14.77
CA ILE A 73 2.91 6.49 -13.68
C ILE A 73 3.73 7.74 -13.98
N GLN A 74 4.98 7.59 -14.43
CA GLN A 74 5.85 8.70 -14.82
C GLN A 74 5.21 9.56 -15.91
N GLN A 75 4.59 8.94 -16.90
CA GLN A 75 3.89 9.66 -17.97
C GLN A 75 2.70 10.45 -17.44
N TYR A 76 1.83 9.86 -16.62
CA TYR A 76 0.68 10.57 -16.05
C TYR A 76 1.09 11.75 -15.16
N LEU A 77 2.16 11.59 -14.38
CA LEU A 77 2.69 12.66 -13.55
C LEU A 77 3.28 13.81 -14.41
N ALA A 78 3.96 13.47 -15.51
CA ALA A 78 4.50 14.46 -16.44
C ALA A 78 3.40 15.30 -17.11
N GLU A 79 2.23 14.73 -17.39
CA GLU A 79 1.09 15.47 -17.96
C GLU A 79 0.58 16.60 -17.07
N VAL A 80 0.83 16.51 -15.77
CA VAL A 80 0.44 17.54 -14.79
C VAL A 80 1.62 18.37 -14.28
N GLY A 81 2.82 18.19 -14.84
CA GLY A 81 4.00 18.98 -14.52
C GLY A 81 4.83 18.44 -13.35
N ILE A 82 4.66 17.20 -12.97
CA ILE A 82 5.49 16.51 -11.96
C ILE A 82 6.55 15.69 -12.69
N LYS A 83 7.82 15.96 -12.38
CA LYS A 83 8.95 15.13 -12.82
C LYS A 83 9.15 13.97 -11.85
N MET A 84 9.21 12.75 -12.36
CA MET A 84 9.47 11.54 -11.60
C MET A 84 10.68 10.82 -12.15
N ASN A 85 11.57 10.40 -11.27
CA ASN A 85 12.68 9.51 -11.59
C ASN A 85 12.45 8.17 -10.87
N ALA A 86 12.14 7.13 -11.63
CA ALA A 86 11.93 5.79 -11.11
C ALA A 86 13.21 4.97 -11.26
N SER A 87 13.71 4.41 -10.15
CA SER A 87 14.96 3.66 -10.11
C SER A 87 14.78 2.29 -9.46
N LEU A 88 15.23 1.25 -10.17
CA LEU A 88 15.38 -0.08 -9.59
C LEU A 88 16.54 -0.04 -8.57
N VAL A 89 16.29 -0.55 -7.37
CA VAL A 89 17.31 -0.69 -6.33
C VAL A 89 17.64 -2.15 -6.07
N GLU A 90 18.92 -2.41 -5.82
CA GLU A 90 19.46 -3.74 -5.55
C GLU A 90 20.37 -3.67 -4.31
N GLY A 91 20.62 -4.81 -3.69
CA GLY A 91 21.52 -4.92 -2.55
C GLY A 91 20.81 -5.02 -1.21
N ASP A 92 21.26 -4.28 -0.20
CA ASP A 92 20.65 -4.30 1.14
C ASP A 92 19.38 -3.44 1.17
N LEU A 93 18.26 -4.07 0.80
CA LEU A 93 16.96 -3.41 0.75
C LEU A 93 16.51 -2.89 2.12
N ALA A 94 16.89 -3.53 3.23
CA ALA A 94 16.53 -3.08 4.55
C ALA A 94 17.12 -1.69 4.86
N THR A 95 18.35 -1.47 4.47
CA THR A 95 19.01 -0.16 4.63
C THR A 95 18.52 0.86 3.60
N ILE A 96 18.29 0.43 2.35
CA ILE A 96 17.94 1.35 1.27
C ILE A 96 16.48 1.83 1.38
N LEU A 97 15.56 0.92 1.73
CA LEU A 97 14.12 1.19 1.67
C LEU A 97 13.47 1.44 3.03
N TRP A 98 13.88 0.69 4.07
CA TRP A 98 13.13 0.62 5.33
C TRP A 98 13.92 1.03 6.56
N LYS A 99 15.01 1.74 6.39
CA LYS A 99 15.76 2.25 7.53
C LYS A 99 14.99 3.36 8.23
N ALA A 100 14.59 3.12 9.46
CA ALA A 100 13.99 4.17 10.30
C ALA A 100 15.03 5.24 10.67
N PRO A 101 14.63 6.53 10.78
CA PRO A 101 15.49 7.59 11.29
C PRO A 101 15.79 7.39 12.77
N GLU A 102 16.93 7.91 13.24
CA GLU A 102 17.29 7.86 14.66
C GLU A 102 16.33 8.67 15.55
N ASP A 103 15.89 9.82 15.06
CA ASP A 103 14.80 10.59 15.66
C ASP A 103 13.61 10.56 14.70
N PRO A 104 12.58 9.72 14.96
CA PRO A 104 11.46 9.55 14.04
C PRO A 104 10.48 10.75 14.04
N VAL A 105 10.65 11.72 14.92
CA VAL A 105 9.78 12.90 15.02
C VAL A 105 10.42 14.15 14.42
N ASN A 106 11.67 14.43 14.74
CA ASN A 106 12.35 15.68 14.38
C ASN A 106 13.61 15.47 13.54
N GLY A 107 14.07 14.23 13.42
CA GLY A 107 15.31 13.90 12.71
C GLY A 107 15.13 13.91 11.19
N PRO A 108 16.25 13.98 10.46
CA PRO A 108 16.21 13.79 9.02
C PRO A 108 15.85 12.34 8.68
N ARG A 109 15.16 12.16 7.57
CA ARG A 109 14.92 10.80 7.04
C ARG A 109 16.24 10.06 6.80
N ALA A 110 16.22 8.75 7.03
CA ALA A 110 17.40 7.90 6.88
C ALA A 110 17.54 7.27 5.49
N VAL A 111 16.62 7.57 4.58
CA VAL A 111 16.53 7.04 3.21
C VAL A 111 16.62 8.15 2.17
N ASP A 112 17.19 7.85 1.00
CA ASP A 112 17.37 8.83 -0.09
C ASP A 112 16.37 8.61 -1.23
N TRP A 113 15.09 8.65 -0.92
CA TRP A 113 14.00 8.62 -1.89
C TRP A 113 12.79 9.39 -1.35
N ASP A 114 11.90 9.82 -2.25
CA ASP A 114 10.65 10.49 -1.89
C ASP A 114 9.50 9.49 -1.77
N MET A 115 9.48 8.46 -2.63
CA MET A 115 8.47 7.41 -2.63
C MET A 115 9.12 6.05 -2.90
N CYS A 116 8.55 5.00 -2.32
CA CYS A 116 8.94 3.62 -2.58
C CYS A 116 7.73 2.83 -3.07
N TYR A 117 7.87 2.15 -4.22
CA TYR A 117 6.87 1.19 -4.65
C TYR A 117 7.19 -0.18 -4.07
N ALA A 118 6.29 -0.68 -3.24
CA ALA A 118 6.40 -1.97 -2.58
C ALA A 118 5.04 -2.63 -2.39
N ALA A 119 5.00 -3.95 -2.28
CA ALA A 119 3.80 -4.65 -1.84
C ALA A 119 3.63 -4.48 -0.32
N ASN A 120 2.40 -4.27 0.08
CA ASN A 120 2.00 -4.39 1.47
C ASN A 120 1.25 -5.71 1.65
N ALA A 121 1.74 -6.55 2.56
CA ALA A 121 1.19 -7.86 2.85
C ALA A 121 1.12 -8.06 4.36
N ALA A 122 0.00 -8.60 4.86
CA ALA A 122 -0.21 -8.75 6.29
C ALA A 122 -1.06 -9.98 6.62
N LEU A 123 -0.84 -10.55 7.80
CA LEU A 123 -1.64 -11.65 8.35
C LEU A 123 -2.92 -11.16 9.01
N SER A 124 -2.94 -9.90 9.44
CA SER A 124 -4.08 -9.25 10.07
C SER A 124 -4.24 -7.82 9.57
N LEU A 125 -5.42 -7.23 9.74
CA LEU A 125 -5.65 -5.82 9.40
C LEU A 125 -4.70 -4.88 10.13
N HIS A 126 -4.39 -5.16 11.40
CA HIS A 126 -3.49 -4.32 12.17
C HIS A 126 -2.10 -4.22 11.54
N GLU A 127 -1.57 -5.33 11.03
CA GLU A 127 -0.24 -5.38 10.40
C GLU A 127 -0.14 -4.55 9.11
N TYR A 128 -1.24 -4.24 8.45
CA TYR A 128 -1.21 -3.30 7.32
C TYR A 128 -0.81 -1.90 7.75
N TYR A 129 -1.11 -1.52 9.01
CA TYR A 129 -1.00 -0.16 9.50
C TYR A 129 0.13 0.04 10.52
N ASP A 130 0.45 -0.95 11.36
CA ASP A 130 1.39 -0.79 12.48
C ASP A 130 2.78 -0.34 12.05
N ARG A 131 3.20 -0.72 10.83
CA ARG A 131 4.47 -0.31 10.24
C ARG A 131 4.59 1.19 10.00
N TYR A 132 3.48 1.93 9.99
CA TYR A 132 3.45 3.38 9.82
C TYR A 132 3.46 4.13 11.16
N ALA A 133 3.40 3.42 12.29
CA ALA A 133 3.53 4.04 13.61
C ALA A 133 4.89 4.71 13.78
N THR A 134 4.90 5.84 14.47
CA THR A 134 6.13 6.58 14.79
C THR A 134 7.11 5.70 15.54
N GLY A 135 8.34 5.62 15.06
CA GLY A 135 9.40 4.81 15.69
C GLY A 135 9.30 3.32 15.43
N TYR A 136 8.38 2.85 14.58
CA TYR A 136 8.41 1.46 14.12
C TYR A 136 9.72 1.18 13.37
N SER A 137 10.33 0.03 13.63
CA SER A 137 11.73 -0.26 13.23
C SER A 137 12.03 -0.18 11.74
N ILE A 138 11.00 -0.32 10.91
CA ILE A 138 11.11 -0.21 9.45
C ILE A 138 10.29 0.96 8.88
N ASN A 139 9.82 1.89 9.73
CA ASN A 139 9.10 3.06 9.27
C ASN A 139 10.07 4.11 8.74
N SER A 140 10.29 4.10 7.44
CA SER A 140 10.96 5.18 6.70
C SER A 140 9.96 6.10 5.99
N HIS A 141 8.66 5.88 6.14
CA HIS A 141 7.61 6.47 5.31
C HIS A 141 7.00 7.73 5.93
N THR A 142 6.75 7.72 7.23
CA THR A 142 6.06 8.83 7.91
C THR A 142 7.00 9.57 8.85
N PRO A 143 6.94 10.91 8.88
CA PRO A 143 7.81 11.74 9.71
C PRO A 143 7.26 11.93 11.14
N GLY A 144 6.64 10.93 11.72
CA GLY A 144 5.99 11.03 13.03
C GLY A 144 4.62 11.74 12.95
N ASP A 145 3.56 10.99 13.17
CA ASP A 145 2.18 11.48 13.14
C ASP A 145 1.43 11.01 14.38
N PRO A 146 1.30 11.87 15.42
CA PRO A 146 0.63 11.49 16.66
C PRO A 146 -0.82 11.07 16.47
N LYS A 147 -1.51 11.58 15.43
CA LYS A 147 -2.90 11.19 15.16
C LYS A 147 -2.96 9.80 14.54
N LEU A 148 -2.05 9.50 13.62
CA LEU A 148 -1.92 8.16 13.06
C LEU A 148 -1.55 7.14 14.15
N ASP A 149 -0.60 7.47 15.03
CA ASP A 149 -0.22 6.62 16.17
C ASP A 149 -1.39 6.30 17.08
N GLU A 150 -2.21 7.31 17.42
CA GLU A 150 -3.43 7.15 18.22
C GLU A 150 -4.41 6.18 17.54
N LEU A 151 -4.65 6.37 16.23
CA LEU A 151 -5.57 5.55 15.47
C LEU A 151 -5.08 4.10 15.32
N ILE A 152 -3.79 3.90 15.06
CA ILE A 152 -3.19 2.56 15.01
C ILE A 152 -3.31 1.87 16.38
N ALA A 153 -2.98 2.56 17.47
CA ALA A 153 -3.10 1.99 18.81
C ALA A 153 -4.55 1.61 19.17
N ALA A 154 -5.53 2.40 18.72
CA ALA A 154 -6.95 2.13 18.97
C ALA A 154 -7.42 0.81 18.36
N THR A 155 -6.85 0.35 17.25
CA THR A 155 -7.23 -0.91 16.60
C THR A 155 -6.94 -2.15 17.44
N ASN A 156 -6.03 -2.06 18.42
CA ASN A 156 -5.68 -3.14 19.33
C ASN A 156 -6.08 -2.88 20.79
N ALA A 157 -6.77 -1.76 21.06
CA ALA A 157 -7.11 -1.36 22.44
C ALA A 157 -8.22 -2.20 23.09
N SER A 158 -8.97 -2.96 22.31
CA SER A 158 -10.11 -3.76 22.79
C SER A 158 -10.13 -5.14 22.13
N ALA A 159 -10.63 -6.13 22.85
CA ALA A 159 -10.94 -7.45 22.31
C ALA A 159 -12.38 -7.54 21.75
N ASP A 160 -13.19 -6.48 21.89
CA ASP A 160 -14.54 -6.40 21.33
C ASP A 160 -14.46 -6.12 19.83
N ALA A 161 -15.02 -7.01 19.01
CA ALA A 161 -14.93 -6.95 17.56
C ALA A 161 -15.56 -5.69 16.96
N GLU A 162 -16.67 -5.21 17.54
CA GLU A 162 -17.34 -4.00 17.06
C GLU A 162 -16.55 -2.74 17.40
N VAL A 163 -15.87 -2.72 18.55
CA VAL A 163 -14.97 -1.62 18.94
C VAL A 163 -13.76 -1.61 18.02
N GLN A 164 -13.14 -2.76 17.77
CA GLN A 164 -12.02 -2.87 16.83
C GLN A 164 -12.42 -2.42 15.42
N LYS A 165 -13.54 -2.89 14.92
CA LYS A 165 -14.03 -2.53 13.58
C LYS A 165 -14.22 -1.02 13.43
N LYS A 166 -14.79 -0.36 14.43
CA LYS A 166 -14.92 1.11 14.42
C LYS A 166 -13.56 1.80 14.41
N ALA A 167 -12.60 1.32 15.18
CA ALA A 167 -11.26 1.87 15.19
C ALA A 167 -10.58 1.72 13.81
N PHE A 168 -10.70 0.57 13.17
CA PHE A 168 -10.22 0.37 11.81
C PHE A 168 -10.91 1.28 10.79
N PHE A 169 -12.20 1.54 10.93
CA PHE A 169 -12.90 2.44 10.02
C PHE A 169 -12.40 3.89 10.13
N GLU A 170 -12.13 4.37 11.34
CA GLU A 170 -11.57 5.71 11.53
C GLU A 170 -10.11 5.79 11.00
N LEU A 171 -9.33 4.74 11.19
CA LEU A 171 -7.97 4.66 10.64
C LEU A 171 -7.97 4.66 9.10
N GLN A 172 -8.86 3.91 8.46
CA GLN A 172 -8.98 3.88 6.99
C GLN A 172 -9.43 5.24 6.40
N LYS A 173 -10.31 5.95 7.08
CA LYS A 173 -10.68 7.31 6.68
C LYS A 173 -9.49 8.25 6.75
N TYR A 174 -8.72 8.18 7.82
CA TYR A 174 -7.52 8.99 7.99
C TYR A 174 -6.45 8.66 6.96
N GLU A 175 -6.21 7.38 6.67
CA GLU A 175 -5.36 6.92 5.57
C GLU A 175 -5.76 7.55 4.25
N ASN A 176 -7.05 7.40 3.89
CA ASN A 176 -7.58 7.88 2.63
C ASN A 176 -7.57 9.41 2.51
N GLU A 177 -7.69 10.14 3.63
CA GLU A 177 -7.61 11.60 3.65
C GLU A 177 -6.17 12.12 3.56
N THR A 178 -5.25 11.50 4.28
CA THR A 178 -3.86 11.98 4.40
C THR A 178 -2.91 11.41 3.37
N LEU A 179 -3.24 10.25 2.78
CA LEU A 179 -2.43 9.53 1.79
C LEU A 179 -0.97 9.34 2.23
N PHE A 180 -0.75 8.98 3.52
CA PHE A 180 0.59 8.59 3.98
C PHE A 180 1.10 7.35 3.23
N GLU A 181 0.20 6.57 2.68
CA GLU A 181 0.43 5.60 1.62
C GLU A 181 -0.57 5.82 0.49
N ILE A 182 -0.17 5.55 -0.75
CA ILE A 182 -1.02 5.64 -1.93
C ILE A 182 -1.31 4.23 -2.43
N PRO A 183 -2.44 3.62 -2.04
CA PRO A 183 -2.82 2.31 -2.52
C PRO A 183 -3.07 2.36 -4.03
N LEU A 184 -2.40 1.50 -4.79
CA LEU A 184 -2.56 1.47 -6.24
C LEU A 184 -3.56 0.40 -6.66
N TYR A 185 -3.32 -0.84 -6.25
CA TYR A 185 -4.18 -1.96 -6.59
C TYR A 185 -4.01 -3.12 -5.60
N TYR A 186 -5.04 -3.92 -5.49
CA TYR A 186 -4.97 -5.23 -4.85
C TYR A 186 -4.56 -6.27 -5.88
N GLN A 187 -3.61 -7.11 -5.52
CA GLN A 187 -3.17 -8.22 -6.34
C GLN A 187 -3.89 -9.50 -5.89
N PRO A 188 -4.78 -10.09 -6.71
CA PRO A 188 -5.37 -11.37 -6.41
C PRO A 188 -4.32 -12.48 -6.33
N ILE A 189 -4.45 -13.36 -5.36
CA ILE A 189 -3.62 -14.55 -5.22
C ILE A 189 -4.48 -15.76 -5.54
N TYR A 190 -3.95 -16.65 -6.36
CA TYR A 190 -4.65 -17.85 -6.83
C TYR A 190 -4.03 -19.09 -6.24
N LEU A 191 -4.84 -19.93 -5.62
CA LEU A 191 -4.45 -21.30 -5.26
C LEU A 191 -4.91 -22.25 -6.35
N LEU A 192 -3.94 -22.86 -7.04
CA LEU A 192 -4.20 -23.89 -8.04
C LEU A 192 -4.12 -25.25 -7.37
N HIS A 193 -5.14 -26.07 -7.57
CA HIS A 193 -5.17 -27.44 -7.07
C HIS A 193 -5.67 -28.41 -8.13
N SER A 194 -5.34 -29.69 -7.97
CA SER A 194 -5.91 -30.76 -8.77
C SER A 194 -7.35 -31.05 -8.33
N ASP A 195 -8.19 -31.49 -9.24
CA ASP A 195 -9.55 -31.99 -8.99
C ASP A 195 -9.60 -33.24 -8.08
N ARG A 196 -8.43 -33.82 -7.80
CA ARG A 196 -8.25 -34.88 -6.83
C ARG A 196 -8.23 -34.39 -5.37
N VAL A 197 -8.14 -33.09 -5.14
CA VAL A 197 -8.08 -32.48 -3.79
C VAL A 197 -9.40 -31.80 -3.48
N GLU A 198 -10.02 -32.18 -2.37
CA GLU A 198 -11.24 -31.58 -1.83
C GLU A 198 -10.99 -30.98 -0.45
N GLY A 199 -11.93 -30.14 0.03
CA GLY A 199 -11.87 -29.51 1.35
C GLY A 199 -10.94 -28.30 1.41
N ILE A 200 -10.64 -27.68 0.28
CA ILE A 200 -9.75 -26.52 0.19
C ILE A 200 -10.46 -25.19 0.45
N GLU A 201 -11.78 -25.18 0.58
CA GLU A 201 -12.60 -23.97 0.68
C GLU A 201 -12.33 -23.20 1.98
N ALA A 202 -11.79 -23.87 2.99
CA ALA A 202 -11.47 -23.29 4.29
C ALA A 202 -10.00 -22.86 4.40
N ILE A 203 -9.35 -22.49 3.31
CA ILE A 203 -8.04 -21.87 3.38
C ILE A 203 -8.13 -20.51 4.07
N GLY A 204 -7.15 -20.22 4.96
CA GLY A 204 -7.08 -18.94 5.65
C GLY A 204 -6.61 -17.81 4.73
N ASN A 205 -5.66 -17.00 5.19
CA ASN A 205 -5.03 -16.01 4.34
C ASN A 205 -4.14 -16.70 3.29
N PRO A 206 -4.52 -16.74 2.00
CA PRO A 206 -3.79 -17.50 0.98
C PRO A 206 -2.40 -16.94 0.69
N GLN A 207 -2.10 -15.73 1.08
CA GLN A 207 -0.82 -15.10 0.85
C GLN A 207 0.29 -15.71 1.72
N PHE A 208 -0.03 -16.03 2.97
CA PHE A 208 0.95 -16.56 3.93
C PHE A 208 0.65 -17.98 4.35
N ASN A 209 -0.61 -18.36 4.36
CA ASN A 209 -1.11 -19.61 4.90
C ASN A 209 -2.03 -20.34 3.91
N PHE A 210 -1.59 -20.50 2.66
CA PHE A 210 -2.35 -21.21 1.62
C PHE A 210 -2.60 -22.68 1.98
N ASN A 211 -1.85 -23.24 2.91
CA ASN A 211 -2.05 -24.58 3.46
C ASN A 211 -2.83 -24.58 4.77
N TRP A 212 -3.40 -23.44 5.18
CA TRP A 212 -4.26 -23.36 6.36
C TRP A 212 -5.47 -24.29 6.18
N GLY A 213 -5.72 -25.13 7.17
CA GLY A 213 -6.81 -26.11 7.04
C GLY A 213 -6.43 -27.38 6.29
N VAL A 214 -5.16 -27.59 5.93
CA VAL A 214 -4.70 -28.79 5.19
C VAL A 214 -5.11 -30.12 5.83
N GLN A 215 -5.32 -30.15 7.16
CA GLN A 215 -5.83 -31.32 7.88
C GLN A 215 -7.26 -31.71 7.44
N ASN A 216 -7.99 -30.82 6.78
CA ASN A 216 -9.33 -31.05 6.24
C ASN A 216 -9.32 -31.44 4.76
N TRP A 217 -8.15 -31.41 4.12
CA TRP A 217 -8.03 -31.74 2.72
C TRP A 217 -8.07 -33.24 2.51
N VAL A 218 -8.77 -33.69 1.49
CA VAL A 218 -8.91 -35.08 1.13
C VAL A 218 -8.38 -35.30 -0.29
N VAL A 219 -7.55 -36.31 -0.46
CA VAL A 219 -7.08 -36.72 -1.79
C VAL A 219 -7.90 -37.97 -2.20
N LYS A 220 -8.57 -37.84 -3.35
CA LYS A 220 -9.33 -38.94 -3.99
C LYS A 220 -8.43 -39.93 -4.68
#